data_4debd5fcf539941f321e20124b08a827
#
_entry.id   4debd5fcf539941f321e20124b08a827
#
_cell.length_a   1.000
_cell.length_b   1.000
_cell.length_c   1.000
_cell.angle_alpha   90.00
_cell.angle_beta   90.00
_cell.angle_gamma   90.00
#
_symmetry.space_group_name_H-M   'P 1'
#
loop_
_entity.id
_entity.type
_entity.pdbx_description
1 polymer ?
#
loop_
_entity_poly.entity_id
_entity_poly.type
_entity_poly.pdbx_seq_one_letter_code
_entity_poly.pdbx_strand_id
1 'polypeptide(L)'
;AFEEALRYESAVQTFFRTTTRPVMVGDVEIPAGEKVLLFLGAANRDHRRWPDPDRFDITRKASGHVAFGAGIHACVGGALARAEGSAVLAELARRYATISLAGAPEPQLNNTLRALRRLPLAVGP
;
A
#
# COMPACT_ATOMS: atom_id res chain seq x y z
N ALA A 1 6.06 -5.17 10.39
CA ALA A 1 5.37 -3.86 10.45
C ALA A 1 5.32 -3.20 9.07
N PHE A 2 6.45 -2.95 8.37
CA PHE A 2 6.48 -2.18 7.12
C PHE A 2 5.64 -2.80 5.99
N GLU A 3 5.79 -4.11 5.70
CA GLU A 3 4.99 -4.80 4.68
C GLU A 3 3.47 -4.75 5.00
N GLU A 4 3.11 -4.84 6.27
CA GLU A 4 1.71 -4.70 6.67
C GLU A 4 1.19 -3.27 6.49
N ALA A 5 2.02 -2.27 6.75
CA ALA A 5 1.67 -0.88 6.47
C ALA A 5 1.45 -0.65 4.97
N LEU A 6 2.30 -1.22 4.11
CA LEU A 6 2.14 -1.17 2.67
C LEU A 6 0.84 -1.84 2.20
N ARG A 7 0.52 -3.02 2.74
CA ARG A 7 -0.74 -3.71 2.45
C ARG A 7 -1.94 -2.87 2.90
N TYR A 8 -1.90 -2.44 4.16
CA TYR A 8 -3.04 -1.81 4.82
C TYR A 8 -3.35 -0.42 4.25
N GLU A 9 -2.36 0.43 4.05
CA GLU A 9 -2.54 1.80 3.56
C GLU A 9 -2.47 1.92 2.04
N SER A 10 -1.69 1.07 1.36
CA SER A 10 -1.54 1.08 -0.11
C SER A 10 -1.39 2.50 -0.66
N ALA A 11 -0.20 3.09 -0.53
CA ALA A 11 0.03 4.49 -0.93
C ALA A 11 -0.46 4.79 -2.36
N VAL A 12 -0.30 3.85 -3.29
CA VAL A 12 -0.92 3.90 -4.63
C VAL A 12 -2.24 3.14 -4.58
N GLN A 13 -3.35 3.87 -4.68
CA GLN A 13 -4.70 3.30 -4.54
C GLN A 13 -5.21 2.66 -5.82
N THR A 14 -4.90 3.28 -6.97
CA THR A 14 -5.44 2.85 -8.27
C THR A 14 -4.41 2.98 -9.38
N PHE A 15 -4.54 2.14 -10.40
CA PHE A 15 -3.82 2.27 -11.66
C PHE A 15 -4.70 1.91 -12.85
N PHE A 16 -4.44 2.54 -13.99
CA PHE A 16 -5.09 2.17 -15.24
C PHE A 16 -4.24 1.18 -16.05
N ARG A 17 -4.94 0.35 -16.81
CA ARG A 17 -4.38 -0.50 -17.89
C ARG A 17 -5.25 -0.34 -19.13
N THR A 18 -4.66 -0.57 -20.30
CA THR A 18 -5.41 -0.70 -21.54
C THR A 18 -5.22 -2.12 -22.05
N THR A 19 -6.32 -2.78 -22.38
CA THR A 19 -6.26 -4.14 -22.94
C THR A 19 -5.70 -4.09 -24.35
N THR A 20 -4.70 -4.94 -24.65
CA THR A 20 -4.11 -5.06 -25.99
C THR A 20 -4.78 -6.15 -26.84
N ARG A 21 -5.58 -6.99 -26.20
CA ARG A 21 -6.40 -8.06 -26.81
C ARG A 21 -7.61 -8.31 -25.91
N PRO A 22 -8.67 -8.98 -26.39
CA PRO A 22 -9.76 -9.42 -25.53
C PRO A 22 -9.23 -10.28 -24.37
N VAL A 23 -9.78 -10.09 -23.17
CA VAL A 23 -9.38 -10.81 -21.97
C VAL A 23 -10.60 -11.13 -21.11
N MET A 24 -10.66 -12.36 -20.58
CA MET A 24 -11.68 -12.75 -19.61
C MET A 24 -11.25 -12.37 -18.20
N VAL A 25 -12.13 -11.72 -17.46
CA VAL A 25 -11.97 -11.44 -16.02
C VAL A 25 -13.20 -12.01 -15.30
N GLY A 26 -13.04 -13.14 -14.64
CA GLY A 26 -14.18 -13.95 -14.21
C GLY A 26 -15.00 -14.38 -15.43
N ASP A 27 -16.30 -14.11 -15.41
CA ASP A 27 -17.23 -14.43 -16.49
C ASP A 27 -17.47 -13.26 -17.48
N VAL A 28 -16.68 -12.18 -17.36
CA VAL A 28 -16.83 -10.97 -18.19
C VAL A 28 -15.68 -10.89 -19.19
N GLU A 29 -16.03 -10.79 -20.48
CA GLU A 29 -15.06 -10.48 -21.53
C GLU A 29 -14.86 -8.96 -21.62
N ILE A 30 -13.60 -8.53 -21.56
CA ILE A 30 -13.20 -7.14 -21.78
C ILE A 30 -12.57 -7.08 -23.18
N PRO A 31 -13.15 -6.31 -24.11
CA PRO A 31 -12.60 -6.16 -25.46
C PRO A 31 -11.19 -5.56 -25.48
N ALA A 32 -10.50 -5.67 -26.60
CA ALA A 32 -9.25 -4.95 -26.84
C ALA A 32 -9.48 -3.43 -26.90
N GLY A 33 -8.51 -2.65 -26.42
CA GLY A 33 -8.57 -1.18 -26.43
C GLY A 33 -9.30 -0.57 -25.23
N GLU A 34 -9.88 -1.38 -24.35
CA GLU A 34 -10.62 -0.89 -23.19
C GLU A 34 -9.70 -0.43 -22.07
N LYS A 35 -10.08 0.67 -21.43
CA LYS A 35 -9.38 1.21 -20.26
C LYS A 35 -9.93 0.58 -18.97
N VAL A 36 -9.09 -0.17 -18.27
CA VAL A 36 -9.43 -0.88 -17.04
C VAL A 36 -8.79 -0.18 -15.84
N LEU A 37 -9.61 0.18 -14.86
CA LEU A 37 -9.15 0.72 -13.58
C LEU A 37 -8.92 -0.43 -12.59
N LEU A 38 -7.70 -0.53 -12.09
CA LEU A 38 -7.31 -1.48 -11.06
C LEU A 38 -7.32 -0.81 -9.69
N PHE A 39 -8.09 -1.34 -8.75
CA PHE A 39 -8.16 -0.88 -7.37
C PHE A 39 -7.16 -1.65 -6.50
N LEU A 40 -5.91 -1.20 -6.44
CA LEU A 40 -4.84 -1.89 -5.69
C LEU A 40 -5.10 -1.87 -4.19
N GLY A 41 -5.61 -0.75 -3.66
CA GLY A 41 -6.00 -0.64 -2.26
C GLY A 41 -7.09 -1.64 -1.88
N ALA A 42 -8.10 -1.82 -2.73
CA ALA A 42 -9.14 -2.82 -2.51
C ALA A 42 -8.61 -4.25 -2.60
N ALA A 43 -7.73 -4.55 -3.55
CA ALA A 43 -7.11 -5.86 -3.67
C ALA A 43 -6.28 -6.23 -2.41
N ASN A 44 -5.63 -5.25 -1.80
CA ASN A 44 -4.89 -5.43 -0.55
C ASN A 44 -5.80 -5.56 0.69
N ARG A 45 -7.10 -5.35 0.53
CA ARG A 45 -8.13 -5.55 1.56
C ARG A 45 -9.15 -6.62 1.20
N ASP A 46 -8.90 -7.39 0.17
CA ASP A 46 -9.80 -8.49 -0.25
C ASP A 46 -9.79 -9.61 0.81
N HIS A 47 -10.96 -9.86 1.43
CA HIS A 47 -11.13 -10.90 2.45
C HIS A 47 -10.87 -12.32 1.93
N ARG A 48 -10.97 -12.53 0.63
CA ARG A 48 -10.66 -13.83 -0.01
C ARG A 48 -9.15 -14.12 0.02
N ARG A 49 -8.33 -13.09 0.11
CA ARG A 49 -6.87 -13.18 0.17
C ARG A 49 -6.32 -12.92 1.57
N TRP A 50 -6.97 -12.03 2.34
CA TRP A 50 -6.47 -11.54 3.61
C TRP A 50 -7.51 -11.77 4.72
N PRO A 51 -7.29 -12.69 5.66
CA PRO A 51 -8.14 -12.80 6.86
C PRO A 51 -8.11 -11.48 7.63
N ASP A 52 -9.27 -11.02 8.09
CA ASP A 52 -9.43 -9.75 8.81
C ASP A 52 -8.71 -8.58 8.12
N PRO A 53 -9.04 -8.27 6.85
CA PRO A 53 -8.23 -7.36 6.03
C PRO A 53 -8.18 -5.93 6.56
N ASP A 54 -9.18 -5.52 7.32
CA ASP A 54 -9.31 -4.19 7.92
C ASP A 54 -8.64 -4.06 9.29
N ARG A 55 -8.05 -5.14 9.80
CA ARG A 55 -7.20 -5.13 10.98
C ARG A 55 -5.75 -4.89 10.56
N PHE A 56 -5.13 -3.85 11.13
CA PHE A 56 -3.68 -3.66 11.04
C PHE A 56 -2.98 -4.62 12.00
N ASP A 57 -2.23 -5.56 11.49
CA ASP A 57 -1.57 -6.61 12.28
C ASP A 57 -0.09 -6.73 11.88
N ILE A 58 0.80 -6.22 12.73
CA ILE A 58 2.24 -6.23 12.49
C ILE A 58 2.84 -7.64 12.46
N THR A 59 2.12 -8.65 12.94
CA THR A 59 2.53 -10.06 12.90
C THR A 59 2.12 -10.76 11.60
N ARG A 60 1.25 -10.13 10.81
CA ARG A 60 0.78 -10.67 9.54
C ARG A 60 1.92 -10.88 8.56
N LYS A 61 1.94 -12.05 7.93
CA LYS A 61 2.77 -12.31 6.75
C LYS A 61 2.14 -11.62 5.54
N ALA A 62 2.43 -10.34 5.37
CA ALA A 62 1.83 -9.49 4.34
C ALA A 62 2.48 -9.65 2.95
N SER A 63 3.37 -10.61 2.74
CA SER A 63 3.96 -10.88 1.42
C SER A 63 2.88 -11.23 0.39
N GLY A 64 3.02 -10.71 -0.83
CA GLY A 64 2.05 -10.89 -1.90
C GLY A 64 0.98 -9.80 -1.98
N HIS A 65 1.11 -8.72 -1.18
CA HIS A 65 0.33 -7.51 -1.42
C HIS A 65 0.75 -6.85 -2.76
N VAL A 66 -0.13 -6.07 -3.34
CA VAL A 66 0.10 -5.38 -4.63
C VAL A 66 0.42 -3.88 -4.49
N ALA A 67 0.81 -3.42 -3.30
CA ALA A 67 1.15 -2.01 -3.07
C ALA A 67 2.33 -1.52 -3.93
N PHE A 68 3.23 -2.42 -4.32
CA PHE A 68 4.31 -2.19 -5.27
C PHE A 68 4.06 -2.79 -6.66
N GLY A 69 2.80 -3.03 -7.00
CA GLY A 69 2.46 -3.70 -8.25
C GLY A 69 2.79 -5.19 -8.23
N ALA A 70 2.71 -5.82 -9.40
CA ALA A 70 3.01 -7.24 -9.60
C ALA A 70 3.48 -7.53 -11.02
N GLY A 71 4.19 -8.66 -11.21
CA GLY A 71 4.68 -9.12 -12.51
C GLY A 71 5.62 -8.10 -13.17
N ILE A 72 5.43 -7.88 -14.46
CA ILE A 72 6.23 -6.92 -15.27
C ILE A 72 6.06 -5.46 -14.82
N HIS A 73 5.05 -5.17 -13.99
CA HIS A 73 4.78 -3.86 -13.41
C HIS A 73 5.24 -3.73 -11.96
N ALA A 74 6.02 -4.68 -11.44
CA ALA A 74 6.59 -4.56 -10.11
C ALA A 74 7.44 -3.29 -10.00
N CYS A 75 7.29 -2.58 -8.88
CA CYS A 75 8.00 -1.32 -8.65
C CYS A 75 9.52 -1.54 -8.65
N VAL A 76 10.22 -0.84 -9.53
CA VAL A 76 11.69 -0.89 -9.60
C VAL A 76 12.34 -0.39 -8.30
N GLY A 77 11.73 0.59 -7.63
CA GLY A 77 12.19 1.13 -6.33
C GLY A 77 11.75 0.32 -5.11
N GLY A 78 11.01 -0.79 -5.30
CA GLY A 78 10.42 -1.54 -4.18
C GLY A 78 11.42 -2.09 -3.16
N ALA A 79 12.62 -2.49 -3.60
CA ALA A 79 13.69 -2.94 -2.70
C ALA A 79 14.24 -1.78 -1.87
N LEU A 80 14.49 -0.62 -2.50
CA LEU A 80 14.98 0.59 -1.85
C LEU A 80 13.97 1.10 -0.82
N ALA A 81 12.70 1.23 -1.20
CA ALA A 81 11.64 1.67 -0.30
C ALA A 81 11.50 0.77 0.95
N ARG A 82 11.69 -0.55 0.79
CA ARG A 82 11.71 -1.50 1.92
C ARG A 82 12.90 -1.28 2.84
N ALA A 83 14.09 -1.06 2.26
CA ALA A 83 15.29 -0.78 3.03
C ALA A 83 15.14 0.52 3.82
N GLU A 84 14.72 1.59 3.18
CA GLU A 84 14.49 2.90 3.81
C GLU A 84 13.42 2.84 4.91
N GLY A 85 12.25 2.30 4.60
CA GLY A 85 11.15 2.20 5.57
C GLY A 85 11.49 1.30 6.77
N SER A 86 12.19 0.19 6.54
CA SER A 86 12.65 -0.68 7.62
C SER A 86 13.70 0.00 8.48
N ALA A 87 14.65 0.72 7.89
CA ALA A 87 15.69 1.45 8.62
C ALA A 87 15.09 2.56 9.49
N VAL A 88 14.16 3.35 8.94
CA VAL A 88 13.45 4.40 9.69
C VAL A 88 12.67 3.82 10.87
N LEU A 89 11.88 2.76 10.64
CA LEU A 89 11.11 2.14 11.72
C LEU A 89 12.01 1.52 12.78
N ALA A 90 13.10 0.86 12.40
CA ALA A 90 14.06 0.29 13.33
C ALA A 90 14.72 1.37 14.19
N GLU A 91 15.11 2.49 13.58
CA GLU A 91 15.77 3.58 14.29
C GLU A 91 14.80 4.31 15.24
N LEU A 92 13.54 4.51 14.84
CA LEU A 92 12.50 5.05 15.70
C LEU A 92 12.25 4.13 16.92
N ALA A 93 12.10 2.83 16.69
CA ALA A 93 11.90 1.86 17.77
C ALA A 93 13.10 1.73 18.71
N ARG A 94 14.31 1.96 18.21
CA ARG A 94 15.53 1.95 19.02
C ARG A 94 15.65 3.18 19.92
N ARG A 95 15.22 4.35 19.43
CA ARG A 95 15.40 5.64 20.12
C ARG A 95 14.28 5.98 21.10
N TYR A 96 13.08 5.57 20.80
CA TYR A 96 11.88 6.03 21.49
C TYR A 96 11.03 4.88 21.99
N ALA A 97 10.70 4.88 23.27
CA ALA A 97 9.78 3.91 23.86
C ALA A 97 8.32 4.21 23.47
N THR A 98 8.01 5.50 23.24
CA THR A 98 6.65 5.91 22.88
C THR A 98 6.66 6.86 21.68
N ILE A 99 5.68 6.69 20.81
CA ILE A 99 5.38 7.59 19.70
C ILE A 99 3.87 7.83 19.70
N SER A 100 3.46 9.09 19.72
CA SER A 100 2.05 9.47 19.72
C SER A 100 1.79 10.64 18.77
N LEU A 101 0.54 10.86 18.40
CA LEU A 101 0.16 12.03 17.61
C LEU A 101 0.23 13.29 18.46
N ALA A 102 0.96 14.30 17.98
CA ALA A 102 1.05 15.64 18.59
C ALA A 102 0.07 16.65 17.97
N GLY A 103 -0.76 16.20 17.05
CA GLY A 103 -1.76 17.00 16.36
C GLY A 103 -2.47 16.19 15.28
N ALA A 104 -3.43 16.79 14.62
CA ALA A 104 -4.15 16.12 13.52
C ALA A 104 -3.21 15.90 12.32
N PRO A 105 -3.18 14.69 11.74
CA PRO A 105 -2.55 14.45 10.44
C PRO A 105 -3.22 15.28 9.34
N GLU A 106 -2.41 15.84 8.45
CA GLU A 106 -2.91 16.61 7.29
C GLU A 106 -2.77 15.77 6.02
N PRO A 107 -3.89 15.32 5.41
CA PRO A 107 -3.84 14.59 4.15
C PRO A 107 -3.26 15.45 3.02
N GLN A 108 -2.45 14.82 2.17
CA GLN A 108 -2.06 15.39 0.88
C GLN A 108 -3.16 15.09 -0.14
N LEU A 109 -3.81 16.12 -0.66
CA LEU A 109 -4.79 15.94 -1.73
C LEU A 109 -4.09 15.49 -3.02
N ASN A 110 -4.38 14.27 -3.43
CA ASN A 110 -3.86 13.65 -4.64
C ASN A 110 -4.82 12.53 -5.07
N ASN A 111 -5.15 12.47 -6.36
CA ASN A 111 -6.10 11.48 -6.91
C ASN A 111 -5.50 10.09 -7.13
N THR A 112 -4.19 9.94 -7.02
CA THR A 112 -3.50 8.66 -7.26
C THR A 112 -2.85 8.13 -5.98
N LEU A 113 -2.29 9.06 -5.16
CA LEU A 113 -1.53 8.70 -3.97
C LEU A 113 -2.31 9.04 -2.70
N ARG A 114 -2.40 8.07 -1.80
CA ARG A 114 -2.81 8.28 -0.42
C ARG A 114 -1.56 8.60 0.41
N ALA A 115 -1.41 9.86 0.77
CA ALA A 115 -0.25 10.35 1.50
C ALA A 115 -0.66 11.43 2.51
N LEU A 116 0.22 11.71 3.45
CA LEU A 116 0.10 12.82 4.38
C LEU A 116 1.06 13.94 3.97
N ARG A 117 0.54 15.16 3.96
CA ARG A 117 1.36 16.36 3.82
C ARG A 117 2.13 16.66 5.12
N ARG A 118 1.51 16.34 6.27
CA ARG A 118 2.08 16.55 7.59
C ARG A 118 1.59 15.48 8.57
N LEU A 119 2.50 14.97 9.37
CA LEU A 119 2.22 14.03 10.46
C LEU A 119 2.94 14.51 11.73
N PRO A 120 2.28 15.33 12.59
CA PRO A 120 2.88 15.78 13.84
C PRO A 120 3.00 14.62 14.82
N LEU A 121 4.22 14.35 15.30
CA LEU A 121 4.49 13.28 16.26
C LEU A 121 5.16 13.83 17.50
N ALA A 122 4.78 13.34 18.66
CA ALA A 122 5.51 13.45 19.91
C ALA A 122 6.22 12.12 20.18
N VAL A 123 7.46 12.22 20.62
CA VAL A 123 8.30 11.05 20.94
C VAL A 123 8.75 11.14 22.40
N GLY A 124 8.78 10.03 23.11
CA GLY A 124 9.25 9.94 24.48
C GLY A 124 10.33 8.86 24.66
N PRO A 125 11.18 9.01 25.69
CA PRO A 125 12.22 8.03 26.04
C PRO A 125 11.65 6.66 26.36
#